data_0c4a950bda13708ed3950a6681531cd6
#
_entry.id   0c4a950bda13708ed3950a6681531cd6
#
_cell.length_a   1.000
_cell.length_b   1.000
_cell.length_c   1.000
_cell.angle_alpha   90.00
_cell.angle_beta   90.00
_cell.angle_gamma   90.00
#
_symmetry.space_group_name_H-M   'P 1'
#
loop_
_entity.id
_entity.type
_entity.pdbx_description
1 polymer ?
#
loop_
_entity_poly.entity_id
_entity_poly.type
_entity_poly.pdbx_seq_one_letter_code
_entity_poly.pdbx_strand_id
1 'polypeptide(L)'
;MTNTLGNSFQLSRHNFYKLLYKNDINRLKLDDENKDALLDYLKKDNQEHAILKLMEEFREIFSKKEKQLLDTWLEKYREHETFKNFISLQTYIKGLMNDKDAVIAQIENTITNGLVEGKVGKIKAKKRSTYGRNSFELLRCLIL
;
A
#
# COMPACT_ATOMS: atom_id res chain seq x y z
N MET A 1 10.12 17.70 6.29
CA MET A 1 9.16 18.57 5.60
C MET A 1 8.88 19.77 6.49
N THR A 2 9.36 20.92 6.11
CA THR A 2 9.13 22.19 6.83
C THR A 2 8.05 22.97 6.11
N ASN A 3 7.01 23.32 6.84
CA ASN A 3 5.94 24.17 6.31
C ASN A 3 6.39 25.64 6.39
N THR A 4 6.24 26.40 5.32
CA THR A 4 6.60 27.83 5.20
C THR A 4 5.62 28.79 5.88
N LEU A 5 4.72 28.30 6.71
CA LEU A 5 3.81 29.10 7.53
C LEU A 5 4.36 29.14 8.96
N GLY A 6 5.15 30.14 9.30
CA GLY A 6 5.53 30.69 10.61
C GLY A 6 5.64 29.81 11.86
N ASN A 7 4.99 28.65 11.92
CA ASN A 7 5.14 27.61 12.90
C ASN A 7 5.66 26.35 12.19
N SER A 8 6.79 25.83 12.60
CA SER A 8 7.45 24.64 12.03
C SER A 8 6.62 23.39 12.33
N PHE A 9 5.56 23.16 11.57
CA PHE A 9 4.88 21.87 11.59
C PHE A 9 5.78 20.85 10.89
N GLN A 10 6.29 19.88 11.63
CA GLN A 10 7.03 18.75 11.08
C GLN A 10 6.14 17.52 11.08
N LEU A 11 5.70 17.11 9.89
CA LEU A 11 5.08 15.79 9.74
C LEU A 11 6.16 14.72 9.90
N SER A 12 6.08 13.94 10.98
CA SER A 12 7.02 12.85 11.18
C SER A 12 6.86 11.81 10.06
N ARG A 13 7.96 11.15 9.69
CA ARG A 13 7.96 10.07 8.69
C ARG A 13 6.92 8.98 9.03
N HIS A 14 6.77 8.66 10.31
CA HIS A 14 5.78 7.70 10.79
C HIS A 14 4.33 8.15 10.54
N ASN A 15 4.01 9.42 10.79
CA ASN A 15 2.69 9.99 10.53
C ASN A 15 2.39 10.07 9.03
N PHE A 16 3.38 10.38 8.21
CA PHE A 16 3.24 10.35 6.76
C PHE A 16 2.91 8.94 6.24
N TYR A 17 3.60 7.90 6.74
CA TYR A 17 3.25 6.52 6.41
C TYR A 17 1.84 6.13 6.86
N LYS A 18 1.39 6.59 8.02
CA LYS A 18 0.00 6.36 8.46
C LYS A 18 -1.02 6.99 7.49
N LEU A 19 -0.76 8.20 7.01
CA LEU A 19 -1.60 8.83 5.99
C LEU A 19 -1.60 8.03 4.69
N LEU A 20 -0.44 7.63 4.20
CA LEU A 20 -0.33 6.82 2.99
C LEU A 20 -1.11 5.51 3.08
N TYR A 21 -1.10 4.84 4.25
CA TYR A 21 -1.77 3.56 4.43
C TYR A 21 -3.28 3.66 4.67
N LYS A 22 -3.72 4.66 5.41
CA LYS A 22 -5.10 4.73 5.92
C LYS A 22 -5.93 5.85 5.31
N ASN A 23 -5.28 6.85 4.71
CA ASN A 23 -5.91 8.09 4.23
C ASN A 23 -6.84 8.74 5.27
N ASP A 24 -6.49 8.61 6.55
CA ASP A 24 -7.32 9.05 7.68
C ASP A 24 -6.47 9.87 8.64
N ILE A 25 -6.65 11.19 8.54
CA ILE A 25 -5.94 12.16 9.38
C ILE A 25 -6.30 12.03 10.86
N ASN A 26 -7.50 11.51 11.18
CA ASN A 26 -7.96 11.37 12.56
C ASN A 26 -7.21 10.28 13.33
N ARG A 27 -6.53 9.39 12.62
CA ARG A 27 -5.65 8.36 13.22
C ARG A 27 -4.28 8.88 13.59
N LEU A 28 -3.95 10.08 13.18
CA LEU A 28 -2.75 10.76 13.63
C LEU A 28 -3.01 11.33 15.02
N LYS A 29 -2.07 11.12 15.93
CA LYS A 29 -2.11 11.73 17.27
C LYS A 29 -1.62 13.18 17.16
N LEU A 30 -2.44 14.01 16.54
CA LEU A 30 -2.23 15.44 16.39
C LEU A 30 -3.35 16.18 17.12
N ASP A 31 -3.04 17.34 17.67
CA ASP A 31 -4.04 18.31 18.13
C ASP A 31 -4.79 18.93 16.95
N ASP A 32 -5.87 19.61 17.22
CA ASP A 32 -6.76 20.12 16.18
C ASP A 32 -6.08 21.21 15.33
N GLU A 33 -5.25 22.06 15.95
CA GLU A 33 -4.49 23.09 15.24
C GLU A 33 -3.50 22.48 14.24
N ASN A 34 -2.77 21.46 14.65
CA ASN A 34 -1.83 20.74 13.78
C ASN A 34 -2.54 19.90 12.70
N LYS A 35 -3.76 19.40 12.97
CA LYS A 35 -4.57 18.75 11.93
C LYS A 35 -5.02 19.73 10.86
N ASP A 36 -5.49 20.90 11.24
CA ASP A 36 -5.91 21.94 10.30
C ASP A 36 -4.74 22.45 9.48
N ALA A 37 -3.58 22.67 10.09
CA ALA A 37 -2.35 23.03 9.39
C ALA A 37 -1.90 21.96 8.38
N LEU A 38 -2.04 20.68 8.74
CA LEU A 38 -1.75 19.57 7.85
C LEU A 38 -2.73 19.48 6.67
N LEU A 39 -4.03 19.66 6.92
CA LEU A 39 -5.05 19.70 5.88
C LEU A 39 -4.79 20.83 4.89
N ASP A 40 -4.44 22.01 5.37
CA ASP A 40 -4.13 23.16 4.51
C ASP A 40 -2.85 22.93 3.71
N TYR A 41 -1.86 22.28 4.29
CA TYR A 41 -0.65 21.87 3.58
C TYR A 41 -0.94 20.85 2.48
N LEU A 42 -1.77 19.84 2.75
CA LEU A 42 -2.14 18.79 1.80
C LEU A 42 -3.07 19.29 0.68
N LYS A 43 -3.78 20.40 0.88
CA LYS A 43 -4.57 21.04 -0.19
C LYS A 43 -3.70 21.75 -1.22
N LYS A 44 -2.44 22.08 -0.88
CA LYS A 44 -1.51 22.72 -1.81
C LYS A 44 -1.02 21.69 -2.82
N ASP A 45 -0.81 22.12 -4.04
CA ASP A 45 -0.23 21.29 -5.09
C ASP A 45 1.27 21.11 -4.86
N ASN A 46 1.61 20.16 -4.00
CA ASN A 46 2.97 19.81 -3.62
C ASN A 46 3.23 18.32 -3.86
N GLN A 47 4.48 17.92 -3.71
CA GLN A 47 4.92 16.54 -3.95
C GLN A 47 4.20 15.53 -3.05
N GLU A 48 3.95 15.88 -1.80
CA GLU A 48 3.27 15.03 -0.82
C GLU A 48 1.80 14.82 -1.18
N HIS A 49 1.14 15.84 -1.64
CA HIS A 49 -0.22 15.74 -2.18
C HIS A 49 -0.27 14.81 -3.39
N ALA A 50 0.67 14.95 -4.31
CA ALA A 50 0.76 14.09 -5.49
C ALA A 50 0.99 12.61 -5.11
N ILE A 51 1.82 12.32 -4.10
CA ILE A 51 2.05 10.95 -3.60
C ILE A 51 0.78 10.39 -2.94
N LEU A 52 0.08 11.18 -2.13
CA LEU A 52 -1.18 10.73 -1.51
C LEU A 52 -2.24 10.40 -2.55
N LYS A 53 -2.38 11.26 -3.55
CA LYS A 53 -3.31 11.04 -4.68
C LYS A 53 -2.97 9.80 -5.49
N LEU A 54 -1.69 9.59 -5.80
CA LEU A 54 -1.21 8.37 -6.46
C LEU A 54 -1.61 7.11 -5.69
N MET A 55 -1.43 7.10 -4.38
CA MET A 55 -1.76 5.97 -3.52
C MET A 55 -3.28 5.76 -3.38
N GLU A 56 -4.06 6.82 -3.33
CA GLU A 56 -5.51 6.77 -3.28
C GLU A 56 -6.08 6.16 -4.56
N GLU A 57 -5.68 6.67 -5.72
CA GLU A 57 -6.09 6.14 -7.02
C GLU A 57 -5.67 4.68 -7.19
N PHE A 58 -4.48 4.29 -6.72
CA PHE A 58 -4.04 2.90 -6.75
C PHE A 58 -4.93 1.97 -5.91
N ARG A 59 -5.35 2.41 -4.70
CA ARG A 59 -6.28 1.64 -3.86
C ARG A 59 -7.66 1.51 -4.50
N GLU A 60 -8.13 2.55 -5.18
CA GLU A 60 -9.42 2.51 -5.86
C GLU A 60 -9.50 1.43 -6.92
N ILE A 61 -8.40 1.12 -7.62
CA ILE A 61 -8.34 0.04 -8.61
C ILE A 61 -8.82 -1.28 -8.01
N PHE A 62 -8.28 -1.65 -6.83
CA PHE A 62 -8.64 -2.88 -6.14
C PHE A 62 -10.01 -2.82 -5.46
N SER A 63 -10.40 -1.65 -4.98
CA SER A 63 -11.70 -1.43 -4.34
C SER A 63 -12.84 -1.54 -5.32
N LYS A 64 -12.70 -0.91 -6.48
CA LYS A 64 -13.71 -0.90 -7.55
C LYS A 64 -13.67 -2.16 -8.43
N LYS A 65 -12.58 -2.93 -8.37
CA LYS A 65 -12.33 -4.14 -9.18
C LYS A 65 -12.40 -3.87 -10.69
N GLU A 66 -11.97 -2.70 -11.10
CA GLU A 66 -11.99 -2.28 -12.50
C GLU A 66 -10.58 -2.30 -13.10
N LYS A 67 -10.33 -3.27 -13.98
CA LYS A 67 -9.03 -3.40 -14.66
C LYS A 67 -8.63 -2.20 -15.52
N GLN A 68 -9.62 -1.50 -16.10
CA GLN A 68 -9.36 -0.31 -16.92
C GLN A 68 -8.69 0.81 -16.12
N LEU A 69 -8.99 0.91 -14.81
CA LEU A 69 -8.35 1.88 -13.93
C LEU A 69 -6.85 1.62 -13.79
N LEU A 70 -6.42 0.34 -13.85
CA LEU A 70 -5.01 0.00 -13.80
C LEU A 70 -4.25 0.56 -15.00
N ASP A 71 -4.79 0.41 -16.20
CA ASP A 71 -4.16 0.92 -17.42
C ASP A 71 -4.04 2.44 -17.39
N THR A 72 -5.12 3.12 -17.06
CA THR A 72 -5.14 4.58 -16.90
C THR A 72 -4.13 5.05 -15.84
N TRP A 73 -4.04 4.34 -14.72
CA TRP A 73 -3.09 4.66 -13.65
C TRP A 73 -1.63 4.46 -14.09
N LEU A 74 -1.34 3.34 -14.78
CA LEU A 74 0.00 3.03 -15.27
C LEU A 74 0.48 4.08 -16.29
N GLU A 75 -0.36 4.44 -17.25
CA GLU A 75 -0.05 5.46 -18.24
C GLU A 75 0.16 6.84 -17.60
N LYS A 76 -0.75 7.25 -16.72
CA LYS A 76 -0.70 8.53 -16.02
C LYS A 76 0.59 8.70 -15.23
N TYR A 77 0.98 7.70 -14.43
CA TYR A 77 2.10 7.84 -13.49
C TYR A 77 3.45 7.45 -14.09
N ARG A 78 3.47 6.76 -15.21
CA ARG A 78 4.68 6.49 -15.97
C ARG A 78 5.34 7.77 -16.47
N GLU A 79 4.53 8.71 -16.96
CA GLU A 79 5.02 9.94 -17.59
C GLU A 79 4.74 11.20 -16.76
N HIS A 80 4.25 11.02 -15.54
CA HIS A 80 3.92 12.13 -14.68
C HIS A 80 5.15 12.96 -14.31
N GLU A 81 5.09 14.26 -14.52
CA GLU A 81 6.21 15.19 -14.35
C GLU A 81 6.91 15.05 -13.00
N THR A 82 6.12 14.97 -11.92
CA THR A 82 6.64 14.82 -10.55
C THR A 82 7.36 13.49 -10.32
N PHE A 83 6.94 12.41 -11.01
CA PHE A 83 7.37 11.05 -10.70
C PHE A 83 8.28 10.40 -11.74
N LYS A 84 8.45 11.01 -12.90
CA LYS A 84 9.31 10.46 -13.96
C LYS A 84 10.76 10.18 -13.53
N ASN A 85 11.26 10.95 -12.55
CA ASN A 85 12.61 10.80 -12.01
C ASN A 85 12.68 9.94 -10.73
N PHE A 86 11.56 9.43 -10.24
CA PHE A 86 11.52 8.53 -9.08
C PHE A 86 11.82 7.10 -9.51
N ILE A 87 13.08 6.72 -9.46
CA ILE A 87 13.58 5.41 -9.93
C ILE A 87 12.79 4.25 -9.30
N SER A 88 12.54 4.30 -8.00
CA SER A 88 11.80 3.24 -7.29
C SER A 88 10.37 3.07 -7.80
N LEU A 89 9.67 4.18 -8.05
CA LEU A 89 8.30 4.14 -8.58
C LEU A 89 8.29 3.66 -10.03
N GLN A 90 9.19 4.14 -10.86
CA GLN A 90 9.30 3.72 -12.26
C GLN A 90 9.65 2.23 -12.38
N THR A 91 10.52 1.73 -11.50
CA THR A 91 10.82 0.29 -11.43
C THR A 91 9.59 -0.51 -11.00
N TYR A 92 8.81 -0.03 -10.03
CA TYR A 92 7.57 -0.66 -9.60
C TYR A 92 6.52 -0.68 -10.72
N ILE A 93 6.30 0.44 -11.41
CA ILE A 93 5.39 0.53 -12.56
C ILE A 93 5.80 -0.46 -13.65
N LYS A 94 7.09 -0.53 -13.98
CA LYS A 94 7.61 -1.51 -14.94
C LYS A 94 7.35 -2.95 -14.50
N GLY A 95 7.51 -3.25 -13.22
CA GLY A 95 7.18 -4.57 -12.66
C GLY A 95 5.70 -4.90 -12.83
N LEU A 96 4.80 -3.96 -12.48
CA LEU A 96 3.36 -4.15 -12.69
C LEU A 96 2.98 -4.36 -14.16
N MET A 97 3.65 -3.66 -15.08
CA MET A 97 3.43 -3.86 -16.52
C MET A 97 3.89 -5.24 -17.01
N ASN A 98 5.00 -5.75 -16.49
CA ASN A 98 5.49 -7.08 -16.84
C ASN A 98 4.58 -8.19 -16.31
N ASP A 99 4.02 -8.02 -15.12
CA ASP A 99 3.15 -8.98 -14.45
C ASP A 99 1.65 -8.63 -14.58
N LYS A 100 1.30 -7.84 -15.60
CA LYS A 100 -0.02 -7.24 -15.77
C LYS A 100 -1.16 -8.25 -15.68
N ASP A 101 -1.03 -9.41 -16.31
CA ASP A 101 -2.06 -10.44 -16.30
C ASP A 101 -2.31 -10.99 -14.89
N ALA A 102 -1.26 -11.17 -14.11
CA ALA A 102 -1.36 -11.60 -12.71
C ALA A 102 -2.02 -10.52 -11.84
N VAL A 103 -1.70 -9.25 -12.07
CA VAL A 103 -2.31 -8.12 -11.36
C VAL A 103 -3.80 -8.00 -11.71
N ILE A 104 -4.17 -8.14 -12.98
CA ILE A 104 -5.57 -8.14 -13.42
C ILE A 104 -6.32 -9.31 -12.77
N ALA A 105 -5.75 -10.50 -12.78
CA ALA A 105 -6.35 -11.66 -12.12
C ALA A 105 -6.57 -11.41 -10.61
N GLN A 106 -5.66 -10.70 -9.94
CA GLN A 106 -5.83 -10.30 -8.54
C GLN A 106 -6.93 -9.25 -8.34
N ILE A 107 -7.08 -8.30 -9.27
CA ILE A 107 -8.13 -7.27 -9.23
C ILE A 107 -9.51 -7.92 -9.40
N GLU A 108 -9.66 -8.82 -10.37
CA GLU A 108 -10.93 -9.46 -10.71
C GLU A 108 -11.35 -10.54 -9.69
N ASN A 109 -10.37 -11.20 -9.05
CA ASN A 109 -10.65 -12.26 -8.08
C ASN A 109 -10.82 -11.72 -6.66
N THR A 110 -11.76 -12.36 -5.96
CA THR A 110 -11.98 -12.10 -4.51
C THR A 110 -11.05 -12.89 -3.59
N ILE A 111 -10.16 -13.71 -4.17
CA ILE A 111 -9.25 -14.57 -3.40
C ILE A 111 -8.15 -13.70 -2.81
N THR A 112 -8.26 -13.45 -1.52
CA THR A 112 -7.22 -12.75 -0.76
C THR A 112 -6.12 -13.74 -0.35
N ASN A 113 -4.89 -13.23 -0.23
CA ASN A 113 -3.75 -14.00 0.26
C ASN A 113 -3.94 -14.52 1.71
N GLY A 114 -4.95 -14.01 2.41
CA GLY A 114 -5.28 -14.38 3.79
C GLY A 114 -5.57 -15.88 3.97
N LEU A 115 -6.17 -16.53 2.97
CA LEU A 115 -6.42 -17.97 3.01
C LEU A 115 -5.11 -18.77 2.97
N VAL A 116 -4.17 -18.35 2.12
CA VAL A 116 -2.84 -18.96 2.02
C VAL A 116 -2.02 -18.70 3.28
N GLU A 117 -2.02 -17.46 3.77
CA GLU A 117 -1.36 -17.08 5.02
C GLU A 117 -1.91 -17.84 6.23
N GLY A 118 -3.23 -17.99 6.30
CA GLY A 118 -3.87 -18.80 7.34
C GLY A 118 -3.45 -20.26 7.31
N LYS A 119 -3.35 -20.87 6.13
CA LYS A 119 -2.86 -22.25 5.97
C LYS A 119 -1.38 -22.37 6.32
N VAL A 120 -0.54 -21.45 5.86
CA VAL A 120 0.90 -21.41 6.21
C VAL A 120 1.07 -21.21 7.73
N GLY A 121 0.26 -20.37 8.35
CA GLY A 121 0.24 -20.17 9.80
C GLY A 121 -0.07 -21.46 10.56
N LYS A 122 -1.08 -22.23 10.12
CA LYS A 122 -1.42 -23.55 10.69
C LYS A 122 -0.27 -24.55 10.56
N ILE A 123 0.39 -24.61 9.39
CA ILE A 123 1.54 -25.47 9.18
C ILE A 123 2.67 -25.12 10.14
N LYS A 124 3.00 -23.83 10.25
CA LYS A 124 4.03 -23.35 11.17
C LYS A 124 3.72 -23.66 12.62
N ALA A 125 2.46 -23.50 13.05
CA ALA A 125 2.01 -23.81 14.39
C ALA A 125 2.16 -25.32 14.69
N LYS A 126 1.71 -26.18 13.78
CA LYS A 126 1.87 -27.63 13.91
C LYS A 126 3.34 -28.05 13.96
N LYS A 127 4.18 -27.48 13.10
CA LYS A 127 5.63 -27.75 13.13
C LYS A 127 6.27 -27.35 14.45
N ARG A 128 5.85 -26.24 15.04
CA ARG A 128 6.34 -25.80 16.36
C ARG A 128 5.88 -26.73 17.50
N SER A 129 4.59 -27.16 17.50
CA SER A 129 4.04 -28.02 18.54
C SER A 129 4.73 -29.39 18.63
N THR A 130 5.37 -29.82 17.56
CA THR A 130 6.11 -31.10 17.48
C THR A 130 7.63 -30.91 17.46
N TYR A 131 8.11 -29.75 17.85
CA TYR A 131 9.54 -29.40 17.88
C TYR A 131 10.29 -29.71 16.56
N GLY A 132 9.59 -29.58 15.45
CA GLY A 132 10.16 -29.81 14.11
C GLY A 132 10.43 -31.27 13.74
N ARG A 133 9.97 -32.22 14.54
CA ARG A 133 10.17 -33.69 14.33
C ARG A 133 9.17 -34.31 13.36
N ASN A 134 8.24 -33.53 12.79
CA ASN A 134 7.27 -34.02 11.83
C ASN A 134 7.90 -34.34 10.48
N SER A 135 7.65 -35.54 9.98
CA SER A 135 7.87 -35.84 8.56
C SER A 135 6.86 -35.07 7.70
N PHE A 136 7.16 -34.92 6.41
CA PHE A 136 6.25 -34.30 5.46
C PHE A 136 4.90 -35.03 5.39
N GLU A 137 4.90 -36.34 5.42
CA GLU A 137 3.71 -37.19 5.41
C GLU A 137 2.82 -36.91 6.63
N LEU A 138 3.41 -36.86 7.82
CA LEU A 138 2.67 -36.56 9.04
C LEU A 138 2.06 -35.15 9.02
N LEU A 139 2.81 -34.15 8.55
CA LEU A 139 2.30 -32.79 8.39
C LEU A 139 1.13 -32.73 7.42
N ARG A 140 1.21 -33.44 6.31
CA ARG A 140 0.13 -33.55 5.32
C ARG A 140 -1.15 -34.10 5.93
N CYS A 141 -1.06 -35.21 6.69
CA CYS A 141 -2.21 -35.82 7.39
C CYS A 141 -2.84 -34.89 8.45
N LEU A 142 -2.04 -34.06 9.10
CA LEU A 142 -2.52 -33.17 10.17
C LEU A 142 -3.15 -31.86 9.66
N ILE A 143 -2.99 -31.52 8.37
CA ILE A 143 -3.41 -30.25 7.77
C ILE A 143 -4.60 -30.42 6.83
N LEU A 144 -4.73 -31.59 6.21
CA LEU A 144 -5.88 -32.00 5.41
C LEU A 144 -7.03 -32.46 6.29
#